data_b8fdaa087d2c907b6976e410501fa943
#
_entry.id   b8fdaa087d2c907b6976e410501fa943
#
_cell.length_a   1.000
_cell.length_b   1.000
_cell.length_c   1.000
_cell.angle_alpha   90.00
_cell.angle_beta   90.00
_cell.angle_gamma   90.00
#
_symmetry.space_group_name_H-M   'P 1'
#
loop_
_entity.id
_entity.type
_entity.pdbx_description
1 polymer ?
#
loop_
_entity_poly.entity_id
_entity_poly.type
_entity_poly.pdbx_seq_one_letter_code
_entity_poly.pdbx_strand_id
1 'polypeptide(L)'
;MAIIQRNNLDIYDDVAADWWSDDIRWVRTLKNLVPGRLGWFNRHIDWVGKTVLDLGCAGGFMAEALTKNGANVTGIDPAAQAIAAAAARAKHMDQTIQYDVGVGENLPYPDDYFDAVVCVDVLEHVTDLIEVLAEVARVLKRGGLFLYDTMNG
;
A
#
# COMPACT_ATOMS: atom_id res chain seq x y z
N MET A 1 -4.32 -32.65 -5.48
CA MET A 1 -3.36 -31.57 -5.79
C MET A 1 -3.40 -30.55 -4.66
N ALA A 2 -2.36 -30.44 -3.87
CA ALA A 2 -2.33 -29.46 -2.81
C ALA A 2 -2.35 -28.05 -3.45
N ILE A 3 -3.41 -27.30 -3.19
CA ILE A 3 -3.40 -25.88 -3.46
C ILE A 3 -2.33 -25.32 -2.53
N ILE A 4 -1.20 -24.95 -3.07
CA ILE A 4 -0.23 -24.15 -2.33
C ILE A 4 -0.95 -22.83 -2.08
N GLN A 5 -1.50 -22.71 -0.89
CA GLN A 5 -2.06 -21.46 -0.40
C GLN A 5 -0.87 -20.49 -0.30
N ARG A 6 -0.65 -19.75 -1.36
CA ARG A 6 0.38 -18.71 -1.39
C ARG A 6 -0.11 -17.58 -0.48
N ASN A 7 0.31 -17.64 0.76
CA ASN A 7 0.09 -16.62 1.79
C ASN A 7 -1.31 -16.57 2.39
N ASN A 8 -1.33 -16.83 3.67
CA ASN A 8 -2.50 -16.54 4.51
C ASN A 8 -2.53 -15.03 4.78
N LEU A 9 -3.34 -14.30 4.01
CA LEU A 9 -3.52 -12.86 4.21
C LEU A 9 -4.31 -12.54 5.49
N ASP A 10 -4.95 -13.54 6.11
CA ASP A 10 -5.67 -13.39 7.38
C ASP A 10 -4.74 -12.92 8.51
N ILE A 11 -3.44 -13.19 8.40
CA ILE A 11 -2.44 -12.73 9.36
C ILE A 11 -2.45 -11.19 9.53
N TYR A 12 -2.78 -10.45 8.48
CA TYR A 12 -2.86 -8.98 8.56
C TYR A 12 -4.08 -8.53 9.35
N ASP A 13 -5.19 -9.24 9.22
CA ASP A 13 -6.39 -8.98 10.03
C ASP A 13 -6.17 -9.40 11.49
N ASP A 14 -5.49 -10.52 11.72
CA ASP A 14 -5.24 -11.05 13.07
C ASP A 14 -4.42 -10.10 13.95
N VAL A 15 -3.56 -9.29 13.35
CA VAL A 15 -2.69 -8.35 14.07
C VAL A 15 -3.15 -6.89 13.95
N ALA A 16 -4.30 -6.63 13.39
CA ALA A 16 -4.76 -5.27 13.08
C ALA A 16 -4.81 -4.36 14.31
N ALA A 17 -5.24 -4.88 15.46
CA ALA A 17 -5.32 -4.12 16.70
C ALA A 17 -3.93 -3.65 17.20
N ASP A 18 -2.88 -4.40 16.88
CA ASP A 18 -1.52 -4.16 17.34
C ASP A 18 -0.62 -3.56 16.26
N TRP A 19 -1.18 -3.22 15.10
CA TRP A 19 -0.41 -2.75 13.95
C TRP A 19 0.53 -1.58 14.30
N TRP A 20 0.08 -0.67 15.13
CA TRP A 20 0.83 0.52 15.51
C TRP A 20 1.45 0.45 16.92
N SER A 21 1.32 -0.71 17.62
CA SER A 21 1.80 -0.86 19.00
C SER A 21 3.30 -1.13 19.15
N ASP A 22 3.98 -1.54 18.06
CA ASP A 22 5.36 -2.05 18.05
C ASP A 22 5.57 -3.41 18.77
N ASP A 23 4.51 -4.04 19.25
CA ASP A 23 4.62 -5.29 20.02
C ASP A 23 4.88 -6.50 19.14
N ILE A 24 4.46 -6.45 17.88
CA ILE A 24 4.63 -7.55 16.93
C ILE A 24 5.88 -7.31 16.08
N ARG A 25 6.87 -8.16 16.24
CA ARG A 25 8.21 -8.00 15.66
C ARG A 25 8.20 -7.83 14.13
N TRP A 26 7.46 -8.67 13.41
CA TRP A 26 7.45 -8.60 11.97
C TRP A 26 6.72 -7.34 11.44
N VAL A 27 5.66 -6.91 12.13
CA VAL A 27 4.96 -5.65 11.83
C VAL A 27 5.88 -4.46 12.06
N ARG A 28 6.58 -4.44 13.18
CA ARG A 28 7.58 -3.41 13.49
C ARG A 28 8.70 -3.37 12.44
N THR A 29 9.12 -4.52 11.94
CA THR A 29 10.11 -4.61 10.86
C THR A 29 9.60 -3.90 9.59
N LEU A 30 8.36 -4.14 9.19
CA LEU A 30 7.76 -3.46 8.04
C LEU A 30 7.76 -1.94 8.22
N LYS A 31 7.37 -1.48 9.41
CA LYS A 31 7.40 -0.05 9.73
C LYS A 31 8.80 0.54 9.63
N ASN A 32 9.80 -0.14 10.15
CA ASN A 32 11.18 0.33 10.17
C ASN A 32 11.84 0.37 8.77
N LEU A 33 11.30 -0.35 7.79
CA LEU A 33 11.78 -0.32 6.41
C LEU A 33 11.27 0.91 5.62
N VAL A 34 10.21 1.55 6.09
CA VAL A 34 9.58 2.68 5.37
C VAL A 34 10.56 3.83 5.08
N PRO A 35 11.37 4.32 6.03
CA PRO A 35 12.28 5.43 5.74
C PRO A 35 13.29 5.14 4.62
N GLY A 36 13.84 3.93 4.57
CA GLY A 36 14.78 3.53 3.53
C GLY A 36 14.11 3.44 2.15
N ARG A 37 12.93 2.84 2.08
CA ARG A 37 12.14 2.73 0.86
C ARG A 37 11.71 4.10 0.36
N LEU A 38 11.19 4.93 1.24
CA LEU A 38 10.77 6.29 0.91
C LEU A 38 11.96 7.13 0.44
N GLY A 39 13.13 7.01 1.08
CA GLY A 39 14.35 7.66 0.65
C GLY A 39 14.77 7.28 -0.77
N TRP A 40 14.59 6.01 -1.15
CA TRP A 40 14.81 5.57 -2.52
C TRP A 40 13.80 6.18 -3.49
N PHE A 41 12.50 6.12 -3.17
CA PHE A 41 11.45 6.67 -4.00
C PHE A 41 11.58 8.18 -4.19
N ASN A 42 12.01 8.91 -3.16
CA ASN A 42 12.22 10.35 -3.20
C ASN A 42 13.25 10.82 -4.25
N ARG A 43 14.08 9.90 -4.75
CA ARG A 43 15.00 10.20 -5.84
C ARG A 43 14.29 10.35 -7.19
N HIS A 44 13.06 9.88 -7.30
CA HIS A 44 12.32 9.75 -8.55
C HIS A 44 11.11 10.66 -8.64
N ILE A 45 10.61 11.14 -7.51
CA ILE A 45 9.37 11.93 -7.45
C ILE A 45 9.38 12.91 -6.28
N ASP A 46 8.84 14.09 -6.51
CA ASP A 46 8.43 15.03 -5.47
C ASP A 46 6.95 14.77 -5.17
N TRP A 47 6.64 14.39 -3.93
CA TRP A 47 5.30 13.98 -3.52
C TRP A 47 4.31 15.13 -3.37
N VAL A 48 4.77 16.37 -3.21
CA VAL A 48 3.91 17.51 -2.93
C VAL A 48 2.84 17.68 -4.02
N GLY A 49 1.58 17.60 -3.61
CA GLY A 49 0.41 17.75 -4.49
C GLY A 49 0.15 16.56 -5.43
N LYS A 50 0.92 15.47 -5.33
CA LYS A 50 0.72 14.29 -6.16
C LYS A 50 -0.43 13.44 -5.64
N THR A 51 -1.23 12.90 -6.55
CA THR A 51 -2.27 11.92 -6.24
C THR A 51 -1.67 10.52 -6.34
N VAL A 52 -1.62 9.81 -5.22
CA VAL A 52 -0.85 8.57 -5.07
C VAL A 52 -1.75 7.44 -4.55
N LEU A 53 -1.63 6.28 -5.18
CA LEU A 53 -2.21 5.03 -4.67
C LEU A 53 -1.13 4.24 -3.93
N ASP A 54 -1.42 3.87 -2.68
CA ASP A 54 -0.64 2.87 -1.95
C ASP A 54 -1.35 1.52 -2.08
N LEU A 55 -0.90 0.72 -3.02
CA LEU A 55 -1.46 -0.58 -3.36
C LEU A 55 -0.93 -1.64 -2.41
N GLY A 56 -1.82 -2.27 -1.65
CA GLY A 56 -1.45 -3.20 -0.58
C GLY A 56 -0.97 -2.45 0.66
N CYS A 57 -1.71 -1.44 1.09
CA CYS A 57 -1.28 -0.50 2.13
C CYS A 57 -1.29 -1.07 3.55
N ALA A 58 -1.93 -2.21 3.78
CA ALA A 58 -2.09 -2.83 5.10
C ALA A 58 -2.52 -1.80 6.17
N GLY A 59 -1.80 -1.69 7.28
CA GLY A 59 -2.10 -0.76 8.37
C GLY A 59 -1.66 0.69 8.13
N GLY A 60 -1.12 1.03 6.95
CA GLY A 60 -0.93 2.41 6.53
C GLY A 60 0.44 3.02 6.79
N PHE A 61 1.50 2.25 7.04
CA PHE A 61 2.83 2.80 7.32
C PHE A 61 3.36 3.67 6.18
N MET A 62 3.33 3.17 4.95
CA MET A 62 3.79 3.93 3.79
C MET A 62 2.83 5.08 3.46
N ALA A 63 1.52 4.83 3.51
CA ALA A 63 0.51 5.84 3.24
C ALA A 63 0.63 7.05 4.19
N GLU A 64 0.86 6.81 5.48
CA GLU A 64 1.12 7.88 6.46
C GLU A 64 2.36 8.69 6.09
N ALA A 65 3.45 8.02 5.74
CA ALA A 65 4.71 8.66 5.38
C ALA A 65 4.60 9.50 4.10
N LEU A 66 3.92 8.98 3.08
CA LEU A 66 3.66 9.70 1.83
C LEU A 66 2.82 10.96 2.07
N THR A 67 1.81 10.85 2.93
CA THR A 67 0.96 11.99 3.30
C THR A 67 1.77 13.07 4.04
N LYS A 68 2.66 12.68 4.94
CA LYS A 68 3.59 13.62 5.59
C LYS A 68 4.52 14.33 4.61
N ASN A 69 4.79 13.72 3.46
CA ASN A 69 5.60 14.32 2.39
C ASN A 69 4.77 15.14 1.39
N GLY A 70 3.50 15.35 1.66
CA GLY A 70 2.63 16.24 0.88
C GLY A 70 1.80 15.58 -0.21
N ALA A 71 1.81 14.25 -0.31
CA ALA A 71 0.96 13.53 -1.27
C ALA A 71 -0.50 13.48 -0.83
N ASN A 72 -1.40 13.41 -1.80
CA ASN A 72 -2.81 13.06 -1.61
C ASN A 72 -2.94 11.54 -1.80
N VAL A 73 -3.08 10.81 -0.71
CA VAL A 73 -2.94 9.35 -0.71
C VAL A 73 -4.28 8.65 -0.61
N THR A 74 -4.46 7.63 -1.44
CA THR A 74 -5.46 6.57 -1.30
C THR A 74 -4.74 5.27 -1.04
N GLY A 75 -5.15 4.54 0.00
CA GLY A 75 -4.66 3.19 0.29
C GLY A 75 -5.72 2.15 -0.02
N ILE A 76 -5.32 1.01 -0.55
CA ILE A 76 -6.20 -0.14 -0.79
C ILE A 76 -5.54 -1.43 -0.33
N ASP A 77 -6.32 -2.29 0.31
CA ASP A 77 -5.84 -3.60 0.79
C ASP A 77 -7.04 -4.55 0.96
N PRO A 78 -6.90 -5.85 0.69
CA PRO A 78 -7.98 -6.81 0.91
C PRO A 78 -8.25 -7.09 2.40
N ALA A 79 -7.31 -6.80 3.30
CA ALA A 79 -7.44 -7.04 4.74
C ALA A 79 -8.30 -5.95 5.40
N ALA A 80 -9.60 -6.21 5.58
CA ALA A 80 -10.56 -5.22 6.09
C ALA A 80 -10.20 -4.68 7.48
N GLN A 81 -9.69 -5.53 8.38
CA GLN A 81 -9.29 -5.11 9.72
C GLN A 81 -8.04 -4.21 9.69
N ALA A 82 -7.08 -4.52 8.81
CA ALA A 82 -5.91 -3.67 8.61
C ALA A 82 -6.31 -2.28 8.07
N ILE A 83 -7.25 -2.23 7.12
CA ILE A 83 -7.82 -0.97 6.62
C ILE A 83 -8.51 -0.19 7.73
N ALA A 84 -9.27 -0.85 8.60
CA ALA A 84 -9.89 -0.19 9.75
C ALA A 84 -8.86 0.42 10.71
N ALA A 85 -7.77 -0.30 10.97
CA ALA A 85 -6.65 0.19 11.78
C ALA A 85 -5.95 1.38 11.12
N ALA A 86 -5.73 1.32 9.80
CA ALA A 86 -5.15 2.42 9.03
C ALA A 86 -6.01 3.69 9.09
N ALA A 87 -7.31 3.55 8.90
CA ALA A 87 -8.27 4.66 8.98
C ALA A 87 -8.31 5.29 10.37
N ALA A 88 -8.31 4.47 11.43
CA ALA A 88 -8.27 4.94 12.81
C ALA A 88 -6.96 5.69 13.11
N ARG A 89 -5.83 5.19 12.59
CA ARG A 89 -4.54 5.86 12.73
C ARG A 89 -4.52 7.20 12.03
N ALA A 90 -5.02 7.29 10.80
CA ALA A 90 -5.09 8.55 10.07
C ALA A 90 -5.91 9.60 10.83
N LYS A 91 -7.05 9.20 11.38
CA LYS A 91 -7.88 10.06 12.20
C LYS A 91 -7.15 10.55 13.45
N HIS A 92 -6.43 9.65 14.14
CA HIS A 92 -5.64 9.99 15.32
C HIS A 92 -4.51 10.98 14.99
N MET A 93 -3.90 10.86 13.81
CA MET A 93 -2.82 11.73 13.34
C MET A 93 -3.32 12.98 12.62
N ASP A 94 -4.62 13.20 12.56
CA ASP A 94 -5.25 14.32 11.85
C ASP A 94 -4.82 14.39 10.37
N GLN A 95 -4.76 13.22 9.73
CA GLN A 95 -4.42 13.08 8.31
C GLN A 95 -5.65 12.70 7.50
N THR A 96 -5.76 13.28 6.30
CA THR A 96 -6.80 12.95 5.34
C THR A 96 -6.25 11.93 4.34
N ILE A 97 -6.58 10.66 4.56
CA ILE A 97 -6.20 9.55 3.69
C ILE A 97 -7.46 8.74 3.41
N GLN A 98 -7.75 8.48 2.13
CA GLN A 98 -8.81 7.56 1.74
C GLN A 98 -8.28 6.13 1.84
N TYR A 99 -9.00 5.26 2.56
CA TYR A 99 -8.67 3.84 2.66
C TYR A 99 -9.84 3.00 2.16
N ASP A 100 -9.56 2.09 1.23
CA ASP A 100 -10.54 1.21 0.61
C ASP A 100 -10.16 -0.25 0.82
N VAL A 101 -11.17 -1.10 1.03
CA VAL A 101 -10.99 -2.55 1.01
C VAL A 101 -11.16 -3.04 -0.42
N GLY A 102 -10.15 -3.72 -0.96
CA GLY A 102 -10.19 -4.21 -2.33
C GLY A 102 -8.89 -4.88 -2.76
N VAL A 103 -8.85 -5.33 -3.99
CA VAL A 103 -7.75 -6.09 -4.57
C VAL A 103 -7.14 -5.39 -5.78
N GLY A 104 -5.84 -5.64 -6.00
CA GLY A 104 -5.10 -5.02 -7.11
C GLY A 104 -5.55 -5.49 -8.49
N GLU A 105 -6.15 -6.67 -8.58
CA GLU A 105 -6.68 -7.24 -9.83
C GLU A 105 -7.92 -6.50 -10.35
N ASN A 106 -8.56 -5.70 -9.51
CA ASN A 106 -9.75 -4.93 -9.86
C ASN A 106 -9.82 -3.65 -9.04
N LEU A 107 -9.16 -2.61 -9.50
CA LEU A 107 -9.08 -1.34 -8.79
C LEU A 107 -10.34 -0.49 -9.02
N PRO A 108 -11.01 -0.02 -7.95
CA PRO A 108 -12.24 0.78 -8.06
C PRO A 108 -11.95 2.27 -8.34
N TYR A 109 -11.01 2.52 -9.23
CA TYR A 109 -10.60 3.89 -9.58
C TYR A 109 -10.69 4.10 -11.09
N PRO A 110 -10.89 5.35 -11.55
CA PRO A 110 -10.95 5.65 -12.98
C PRO A 110 -9.59 5.51 -13.65
N ASP A 111 -9.61 5.44 -14.97
CA ASP A 111 -8.43 5.50 -15.81
C ASP A 111 -7.69 6.84 -15.60
N ASP A 112 -6.38 6.83 -15.77
CA ASP A 112 -5.57 8.06 -15.77
C ASP A 112 -5.80 8.97 -14.54
N TYR A 113 -5.83 8.37 -13.36
CA TYR A 113 -6.20 9.09 -12.13
C TYR A 113 -5.00 9.42 -11.23
N PHE A 114 -4.06 8.50 -11.07
CA PHE A 114 -2.93 8.65 -10.14
C PHE A 114 -1.67 9.15 -10.83
N ASP A 115 -0.95 10.05 -10.18
CA ASP A 115 0.40 10.47 -10.58
C ASP A 115 1.44 9.38 -10.32
N ALA A 116 1.22 8.60 -9.27
CA ALA A 116 2.08 7.48 -8.90
C ALA A 116 1.28 6.36 -8.24
N VAL A 117 1.73 5.14 -8.40
CA VAL A 117 1.32 3.97 -7.63
C VAL A 117 2.53 3.43 -6.90
N VAL A 118 2.41 3.28 -5.58
CA VAL A 118 3.42 2.68 -4.71
C VAL A 118 2.93 1.30 -4.31
N CYS A 119 3.78 0.28 -4.41
CA CYS A 119 3.43 -1.10 -4.13
C CYS A 119 4.61 -1.81 -3.46
N VAL A 120 4.54 -1.96 -2.15
CA VAL A 120 5.66 -2.43 -1.33
C VAL A 120 5.30 -3.76 -0.66
N ASP A 121 6.13 -4.79 -0.90
CA ASP A 121 5.93 -6.15 -0.36
C ASP A 121 4.59 -6.79 -0.75
N VAL A 122 4.08 -6.55 -1.95
CA VAL A 122 2.75 -7.00 -2.38
C VAL A 122 2.79 -7.91 -3.59
N LEU A 123 3.64 -7.63 -4.58
CA LEU A 123 3.62 -8.32 -5.87
C LEU A 123 3.87 -9.83 -5.76
N GLU A 124 4.62 -10.27 -4.75
CA GLU A 124 4.85 -11.68 -4.45
C GLU A 124 3.62 -12.40 -3.89
N HIS A 125 2.59 -11.65 -3.46
CA HIS A 125 1.38 -12.19 -2.81
C HIS A 125 0.12 -12.14 -3.68
N VAL A 126 0.17 -11.47 -4.84
CA VAL A 126 -1.02 -11.34 -5.70
C VAL A 126 -1.34 -12.64 -6.44
N THR A 127 -2.63 -12.87 -6.67
CA THR A 127 -3.09 -14.08 -7.36
C THR A 127 -2.80 -14.00 -8.85
N ASP A 128 -3.04 -12.87 -9.47
CA ASP A 128 -2.81 -12.63 -10.90
C ASP A 128 -1.99 -11.35 -11.11
N LEU A 129 -0.68 -11.54 -11.24
CA LEU A 129 0.25 -10.43 -11.42
C LEU A 129 -0.02 -9.64 -12.71
N ILE A 130 -0.41 -10.33 -13.78
CA ILE A 130 -0.68 -9.67 -15.07
C ILE A 130 -1.90 -8.74 -14.94
N GLU A 131 -2.95 -9.19 -14.29
CA GLU A 131 -4.14 -8.34 -14.03
C GLU A 131 -3.80 -7.15 -13.15
N VAL A 132 -3.01 -7.35 -12.10
CA VAL A 132 -2.56 -6.25 -11.23
C VAL A 132 -1.77 -5.21 -12.02
N LEU A 133 -0.81 -5.64 -12.83
CA LEU A 133 -0.01 -4.72 -13.64
C LEU A 133 -0.85 -3.99 -14.68
N ALA A 134 -1.84 -4.66 -15.28
CA ALA A 134 -2.78 -4.03 -16.20
C ALA A 134 -3.62 -2.95 -15.52
N GLU A 135 -4.11 -3.23 -14.31
CA GLU A 135 -4.87 -2.26 -13.52
C GLU A 135 -4.01 -1.06 -13.08
N VAL A 136 -2.77 -1.32 -12.66
CA VAL A 136 -1.81 -0.24 -12.33
C VAL A 136 -1.59 0.66 -13.55
N ALA A 137 -1.35 0.07 -14.71
CA ALA A 137 -1.17 0.83 -15.95
C ALA A 137 -2.43 1.65 -16.31
N ARG A 138 -3.62 1.08 -16.10
CA ARG A 138 -4.90 1.74 -16.37
C ARG A 138 -5.13 2.97 -15.50
N VAL A 139 -4.89 2.86 -14.18
CA VAL A 139 -5.17 3.94 -13.24
C VAL A 139 -4.08 5.00 -13.16
N LEU A 140 -2.87 4.72 -13.67
CA LEU A 140 -1.80 5.70 -13.78
C LEU A 140 -2.06 6.68 -14.92
N LYS A 141 -1.85 7.96 -14.64
CA LYS A 141 -1.78 8.98 -15.68
C LYS A 141 -0.63 8.67 -16.65
N ARG A 142 -0.74 9.17 -17.88
CA ARG A 142 0.38 9.11 -18.83
C ARG A 142 1.60 9.82 -18.24
N GLY A 143 2.74 9.14 -18.22
CA GLY A 143 3.97 9.64 -17.56
C GLY A 143 3.99 9.44 -16.05
N GLY A 144 2.97 8.83 -15.47
CA GLY A 144 2.94 8.45 -14.05
C GLY A 144 3.98 7.38 -13.73
N LEU A 145 4.33 7.28 -12.44
CA LEU A 145 5.36 6.36 -11.95
C LEU A 145 4.75 5.19 -11.19
N PHE A 146 5.27 4.00 -11.46
CA PHE A 146 5.04 2.82 -10.66
C PHE A 146 6.30 2.50 -9.84
N LEU A 147 6.23 2.74 -8.54
CA LEU A 147 7.34 2.56 -7.60
C LEU A 147 7.05 1.35 -6.72
N TYR A 148 7.85 0.32 -6.85
CA TYR A 148 7.60 -0.95 -6.17
C TYR A 148 8.89 -1.59 -5.68
N ASP A 149 8.75 -2.45 -4.70
CA ASP A 149 9.75 -3.45 -4.36
C ASP A 149 9.09 -4.83 -4.27
N THR A 150 9.88 -5.85 -4.36
CA THR A 150 9.45 -7.22 -4.16
C THR A 150 10.63 -8.04 -3.65
N MET A 151 10.32 -9.05 -2.84
CA MET A 151 11.35 -9.97 -2.37
C MET A 151 11.76 -10.91 -3.50
N ASN A 152 13.06 -11.00 -3.74
CA ASN A 152 13.63 -12.07 -4.57
C ASN A 152 13.63 -13.35 -3.74
N GLY A 153 12.70 -14.22 -4.05
CA GLY A 153 12.65 -15.55 -3.44
C GLY A 153 13.76 -16.45 -3.91
#